data_3e6f41b253afcacee04d91910888a530
#
_entry.id   3e6f41b253afcacee04d91910888a530
#
_cell.length_a   1.000
_cell.length_b   1.000
_cell.length_c   1.000
_cell.angle_alpha   90.00
_cell.angle_beta   90.00
_cell.angle_gamma   90.00
#
_symmetry.space_group_name_H-M   'P 1'
#
loop_
_entity.id
_entity.type
_entity.pdbx_description
1 polymer ?
#
loop_
_entity_poly.entity_id
_entity_poly.type
_entity_poly.pdbx_seq_one_letter_code
_entity_poly.pdbx_strand_id
1 'polypeptide(L)'
;MNNVPRETIKENPSIEGFSGIKVIDLKDYFLTQEEFSIYKDDKTGVHFTFPQPLNDLSRYYESENYISHTDGKKSLFEKIYQIAKQYNLDQKLKLIKETTQGKSILDYGCGAGDFLQHMQRNGYDVTGMEPNPKANEISKSKIGNENVVNCELKDINKKFDIITMWHVLEHIPNLNEILTELKKHLNPGGTLIIAVPNHLSFDANYYGKYWAAYDVPRHLWHFNPESIKRLVNNFGMKIENVSPMKLDAFYVSLLSEKYKGNSFPFLKAFYIGLKSNQSAQKTGQYSSLIYTIKANN
;
A
#
# COMPACT_ATOMS: atom_id res chain seq x y z
N MET A 1 -2.84 -32.65 -14.95
CA MET A 1 -3.45 -31.44 -14.30
C MET A 1 -4.19 -31.96 -13.09
N ASN A 2 -3.58 -31.88 -11.91
CA ASN A 2 -4.18 -32.36 -10.66
C ASN A 2 -5.28 -31.39 -10.25
N ASN A 3 -6.53 -31.88 -10.19
CA ASN A 3 -7.64 -31.14 -9.60
C ASN A 3 -7.40 -31.00 -8.11
N VAL A 4 -6.82 -29.87 -7.70
CA VAL A 4 -6.84 -29.47 -6.30
C VAL A 4 -8.29 -29.12 -5.98
N PRO A 5 -8.90 -29.70 -4.91
CA PRO A 5 -10.26 -29.34 -4.53
C PRO A 5 -10.31 -27.83 -4.24
N ARG A 6 -11.16 -27.13 -4.98
CA ARG A 6 -11.41 -25.71 -4.76
C ARG A 6 -12.35 -25.61 -3.58
N GLU A 7 -11.83 -25.26 -2.41
CA GLU A 7 -12.69 -24.86 -1.30
C GLU A 7 -13.32 -23.51 -1.64
N THR A 8 -14.62 -23.53 -1.86
CA THR A 8 -15.38 -22.31 -2.09
C THR A 8 -15.91 -21.83 -0.73
N ILE A 9 -15.36 -20.74 -0.21
CA ILE A 9 -15.99 -20.06 0.92
C ILE A 9 -17.19 -19.33 0.36
N LYS A 10 -18.38 -19.78 0.73
CA LYS A 10 -19.64 -19.20 0.23
C LYS A 10 -19.90 -17.82 0.84
N GLU A 11 -19.43 -17.58 2.05
CA GLU A 11 -19.50 -16.27 2.72
C GLU A 11 -18.28 -16.11 3.62
N ASN A 12 -17.65 -14.95 3.56
CA ASN A 12 -16.63 -14.59 4.54
C ASN A 12 -17.30 -13.74 5.63
N PRO A 13 -17.48 -14.26 6.85
CA PRO A 13 -18.14 -13.53 7.91
C PRO A 13 -17.41 -12.23 8.32
N SER A 14 -16.15 -12.09 7.95
CA SER A 14 -15.36 -10.88 8.22
C SER A 14 -15.49 -9.82 7.13
N ILE A 15 -16.04 -10.16 5.93
CA ILE A 15 -16.09 -9.26 4.78
C ILE A 15 -17.43 -9.45 4.08
N GLU A 16 -18.37 -8.60 4.38
CA GLU A 16 -19.71 -8.66 3.81
C GLU A 16 -19.67 -8.51 2.28
N GLY A 17 -20.20 -9.52 1.58
CA GLY A 17 -20.33 -9.53 0.12
C GLY A 17 -19.15 -10.07 -0.68
N PHE A 18 -18.06 -10.50 -0.04
CA PHE A 18 -16.94 -11.18 -0.72
C PHE A 18 -17.11 -12.69 -0.65
N SER A 19 -16.90 -13.35 -1.78
CA SER A 19 -16.86 -14.82 -1.88
C SER A 19 -15.71 -15.20 -2.81
N GLY A 20 -14.99 -16.27 -2.52
CA GLY A 20 -13.84 -16.53 -3.36
C GLY A 20 -13.27 -17.94 -3.31
N ILE A 21 -12.30 -18.16 -4.18
CA ILE A 21 -11.56 -19.40 -4.32
C ILE A 21 -10.21 -19.24 -3.64
N LYS A 22 -9.81 -20.24 -2.84
CA LYS A 22 -8.50 -20.29 -2.18
C LYS A 22 -7.37 -20.28 -3.21
N VAL A 23 -6.40 -19.40 -3.00
CA VAL A 23 -5.25 -19.20 -3.90
C VAL A 23 -3.99 -19.81 -3.32
N ILE A 24 -3.67 -19.50 -2.05
CA ILE A 24 -2.41 -19.91 -1.40
C ILE A 24 -2.55 -19.92 0.11
N ASP A 25 -1.83 -20.83 0.77
CA ASP A 25 -1.63 -20.83 2.21
C ASP A 25 -0.24 -20.23 2.53
N LEU A 26 -0.20 -19.37 3.52
CA LEU A 26 1.01 -18.72 4.01
C LEU A 26 0.87 -18.38 5.49
N LYS A 27 1.90 -17.79 6.07
CA LYS A 27 1.87 -17.38 7.47
C LYS A 27 2.44 -16.00 7.67
N ASP A 28 2.17 -15.40 8.83
CA ASP A 28 2.84 -14.18 9.28
C ASP A 28 4.32 -14.47 9.58
N TYR A 29 5.19 -14.31 8.57
CA TYR A 29 6.63 -14.47 8.74
C TYR A 29 7.29 -13.33 9.52
N PHE A 30 6.58 -12.20 9.67
CA PHE A 30 7.15 -11.03 10.33
C PHE A 30 7.11 -11.15 11.86
N LEU A 31 6.00 -11.62 12.45
CA LEU A 31 5.80 -11.55 13.90
C LEU A 31 5.28 -12.85 14.51
N THR A 32 4.03 -13.24 14.24
CA THR A 32 3.33 -14.25 15.03
C THR A 32 3.55 -15.68 14.56
N GLN A 33 3.96 -15.90 13.33
CA GLN A 33 4.04 -17.20 12.66
C GLN A 33 2.69 -17.92 12.49
N GLU A 34 1.57 -17.23 12.76
CA GLU A 34 0.22 -17.77 12.57
C GLU A 34 -0.09 -17.99 11.10
N GLU A 35 -0.94 -18.98 10.81
CA GLU A 35 -1.28 -19.38 9.45
C GLU A 35 -2.50 -18.62 8.93
N PHE A 36 -2.43 -18.23 7.66
CA PHE A 36 -3.48 -17.53 6.94
C PHE A 36 -3.59 -18.10 5.52
N SER A 37 -4.72 -17.84 4.88
CA SER A 37 -4.93 -18.18 3.46
C SER A 37 -5.29 -16.92 2.69
N ILE A 38 -4.92 -16.88 1.42
CA ILE A 38 -5.39 -15.86 0.49
C ILE A 38 -6.46 -16.48 -0.39
N TYR A 39 -7.56 -15.76 -0.52
CA TYR A 39 -8.67 -16.08 -1.42
C TYR A 39 -8.79 -15.01 -2.49
N LYS A 40 -9.28 -15.38 -3.66
CA LYS A 40 -9.60 -14.47 -4.75
C LYS A 40 -11.11 -14.28 -4.80
N ASP A 41 -11.59 -13.05 -4.68
CA ASP A 41 -12.99 -12.72 -4.86
C ASP A 41 -13.45 -12.92 -6.30
N ASP A 42 -14.56 -13.60 -6.47
CA ASP A 42 -15.08 -13.98 -7.80
C ASP A 42 -15.61 -12.77 -8.60
N LYS A 43 -16.10 -11.74 -7.90
CA LYS A 43 -16.73 -10.56 -8.54
C LYS A 43 -15.70 -9.53 -8.98
N THR A 44 -14.83 -9.11 -8.07
CA THR A 44 -13.87 -8.05 -8.31
C THR A 44 -12.51 -8.57 -8.77
N GLY A 45 -12.18 -9.82 -8.43
CA GLY A 45 -10.85 -10.40 -8.62
C GLY A 45 -9.82 -9.88 -7.62
N VAL A 46 -10.23 -9.09 -6.62
CA VAL A 46 -9.38 -8.71 -5.49
C VAL A 46 -9.05 -9.95 -4.69
N HIS A 47 -7.81 -10.09 -4.27
CA HIS A 47 -7.44 -11.15 -3.34
C HIS A 47 -7.55 -10.62 -1.90
N PHE A 48 -7.92 -11.50 -0.96
CA PHE A 48 -8.07 -11.13 0.44
C PHE A 48 -7.50 -12.18 1.38
N THR A 49 -6.97 -11.72 2.50
CA THR A 49 -6.48 -12.56 3.60
C THR A 49 -7.67 -13.17 4.36
N PHE A 50 -7.56 -14.44 4.74
CA PHE A 50 -8.55 -15.12 5.56
C PHE A 50 -7.88 -16.04 6.61
N PRO A 51 -8.38 -16.04 7.87
CA PRO A 51 -9.33 -15.08 8.43
C PRO A 51 -8.74 -13.67 8.53
N GLN A 52 -9.59 -12.63 8.53
CA GLN A 52 -9.16 -11.28 8.87
C GLN A 52 -9.42 -11.04 10.36
N PRO A 53 -8.38 -10.85 11.19
CA PRO A 53 -8.52 -10.68 12.64
C PRO A 53 -8.88 -9.24 13.00
N LEU A 54 -10.01 -8.72 12.48
CA LEU A 54 -10.39 -7.30 12.60
C LEU A 54 -10.53 -6.81 14.05
N ASN A 55 -10.95 -7.68 14.99
CA ASN A 55 -11.10 -7.35 16.41
C ASN A 55 -9.77 -7.30 17.17
N ASP A 56 -8.70 -7.83 16.60
CA ASP A 56 -7.40 -7.99 17.27
C ASP A 56 -6.24 -7.68 16.32
N LEU A 57 -6.49 -6.83 15.33
CA LEU A 57 -5.51 -6.49 14.31
C LEU A 57 -4.30 -5.74 14.89
N SER A 58 -4.50 -4.99 15.98
CA SER A 58 -3.45 -4.18 16.63
C SER A 58 -2.24 -5.00 17.07
N ARG A 59 -2.44 -6.23 17.57
CA ARG A 59 -1.33 -7.11 18.04
C ARG A 59 -0.31 -7.43 16.93
N TYR A 60 -0.72 -7.44 15.67
CA TYR A 60 0.17 -7.69 14.54
C TYR A 60 1.06 -6.49 14.15
N TYR A 61 0.82 -5.34 14.78
CA TYR A 61 1.64 -4.12 14.66
C TYR A 61 2.52 -3.88 15.89
N GLU A 62 2.41 -4.68 16.95
CA GLU A 62 3.17 -4.57 18.21
C GLU A 62 4.58 -5.15 18.06
N SER A 63 5.40 -4.54 17.18
CA SER A 63 6.80 -4.89 17.03
C SER A 63 7.65 -3.63 17.09
N GLU A 64 8.70 -3.64 17.91
CA GLU A 64 9.70 -2.56 17.94
C GLU A 64 10.33 -2.35 16.55
N ASN A 65 10.41 -3.39 15.75
CA ASN A 65 10.95 -3.33 14.38
C ASN A 65 10.00 -2.66 13.38
N TYR A 66 8.69 -2.59 13.66
CA TYR A 66 7.73 -1.93 12.77
C TYR A 66 7.88 -0.39 12.83
N ILE A 67 8.36 0.13 13.95
CA ILE A 67 8.54 1.57 14.19
C ILE A 67 9.97 2.03 13.85
N SER A 68 10.94 1.13 13.73
CA SER A 68 12.37 1.44 13.65
C SER A 68 12.88 1.88 12.28
N HIS A 69 12.04 2.38 11.39
CA HIS A 69 12.50 3.16 10.23
C HIS A 69 12.89 4.60 10.59
N THR A 70 13.18 4.85 11.88
CA THR A 70 13.56 6.15 12.41
C THR A 70 15.08 6.27 12.59
N ASP A 71 15.67 7.22 11.85
CA ASP A 71 16.80 8.09 12.20
C ASP A 71 18.01 7.49 12.93
N GLY A 72 18.66 6.48 12.36
CA GLY A 72 20.01 6.07 12.75
C GLY A 72 21.10 6.68 11.83
N LYS A 73 21.73 7.76 12.22
CA LYS A 73 22.62 8.60 11.38
C LYS A 73 24.02 8.03 11.04
N LYS A 74 24.35 6.75 11.24
CA LYS A 74 25.75 6.34 11.31
C LYS A 74 26.24 5.20 10.38
N SER A 75 25.40 4.55 9.56
CA SER A 75 25.88 3.49 8.67
C SER A 75 25.79 3.87 7.19
N LEU A 76 26.61 3.25 6.34
CA LEU A 76 26.53 3.39 4.89
C LEU A 76 25.14 2.98 4.37
N PHE A 77 24.52 1.98 5.00
CA PHE A 77 23.15 1.53 4.70
C PHE A 77 22.13 2.64 4.94
N GLU A 78 22.26 3.36 6.06
CA GLU A 78 21.38 4.48 6.38
C GLU A 78 21.47 5.60 5.34
N LYS A 79 22.69 5.92 4.88
CA LYS A 79 22.86 6.91 3.80
C LYS A 79 22.17 6.49 2.51
N ILE A 80 22.30 5.22 2.12
CA ILE A 80 21.63 4.67 0.93
C ILE A 80 20.12 4.73 1.11
N TYR A 81 19.61 4.39 2.29
CA TYR A 81 18.18 4.48 2.60
C TYR A 81 17.67 5.92 2.49
N GLN A 82 18.37 6.90 3.05
CA GLN A 82 17.97 8.31 2.97
C GLN A 82 17.99 8.83 1.51
N ILE A 83 18.96 8.42 0.70
CA ILE A 83 19.00 8.75 -0.73
C ILE A 83 17.79 8.14 -1.46
N ALA A 84 17.49 6.87 -1.20
CA ALA A 84 16.34 6.19 -1.79
C ALA A 84 15.01 6.83 -1.36
N LYS A 85 14.89 7.19 -0.08
CA LYS A 85 13.75 7.91 0.47
C LYS A 85 13.55 9.25 -0.23
N GLN A 86 14.60 10.07 -0.33
CA GLN A 86 14.52 11.36 -1.00
C GLN A 86 14.14 11.20 -2.48
N TYR A 87 14.75 10.26 -3.17
CA TYR A 87 14.40 9.95 -4.56
C TYR A 87 12.90 9.61 -4.70
N ASN A 88 12.36 8.76 -3.82
CA ASN A 88 10.92 8.41 -3.85
C ASN A 88 10.03 9.63 -3.60
N LEU A 89 10.40 10.52 -2.67
CA LEU A 89 9.65 11.75 -2.41
C LEU A 89 9.65 12.67 -3.64
N ASP A 90 10.79 12.81 -4.32
CA ASP A 90 10.90 13.61 -5.54
C ASP A 90 10.09 13.02 -6.69
N GLN A 91 10.07 11.67 -6.84
CA GLN A 91 9.22 11.00 -7.84
C GLN A 91 7.72 11.21 -7.55
N LYS A 92 7.29 11.13 -6.28
CA LYS A 92 5.91 11.41 -5.88
C LYS A 92 5.52 12.86 -6.18
N LEU A 93 6.37 13.82 -5.85
CA LEU A 93 6.17 15.24 -6.17
C LEU A 93 6.06 15.46 -7.69
N LYS A 94 6.96 14.86 -8.46
CA LYS A 94 6.94 14.93 -9.93
C LYS A 94 5.62 14.39 -10.48
N LEU A 95 5.21 13.20 -10.06
CA LEU A 95 3.94 12.59 -10.46
C LEU A 95 2.76 13.52 -10.19
N ILE A 96 2.70 14.11 -9.01
CA ILE A 96 1.61 15.02 -8.64
C ILE A 96 1.61 16.27 -9.52
N LYS A 97 2.77 16.89 -9.75
CA LYS A 97 2.90 18.06 -10.64
C LYS A 97 2.48 17.79 -12.09
N GLU A 98 2.73 16.56 -12.58
CA GLU A 98 2.33 16.13 -13.92
C GLU A 98 0.84 15.79 -14.03
N THR A 99 0.21 15.47 -12.91
CA THR A 99 -1.18 14.99 -12.88
C THR A 99 -2.20 16.09 -12.67
N THR A 100 -1.89 17.12 -11.86
CA THR A 100 -2.84 18.16 -11.48
C THR A 100 -2.16 19.49 -11.15
N GLN A 101 -2.87 20.60 -11.35
CA GLN A 101 -2.47 21.93 -10.88
C GLN A 101 -3.00 22.26 -9.48
N GLY A 102 -3.85 21.41 -8.91
CA GLY A 102 -4.40 21.58 -7.57
C GLY A 102 -3.31 21.54 -6.50
N LYS A 103 -3.57 22.19 -5.38
CA LYS A 103 -2.58 22.40 -4.30
C LYS A 103 -3.00 21.87 -2.95
N SER A 104 -4.27 21.57 -2.74
CA SER A 104 -4.75 21.01 -1.48
C SER A 104 -4.61 19.48 -1.49
N ILE A 105 -3.85 18.93 -0.54
CA ILE A 105 -3.56 17.49 -0.43
C ILE A 105 -4.08 16.94 0.89
N LEU A 106 -4.78 15.81 0.81
CA LEU A 106 -4.97 14.88 1.93
C LEU A 106 -4.11 13.65 1.71
N ASP A 107 -3.24 13.31 2.67
CA ASP A 107 -2.54 12.02 2.72
C ASP A 107 -3.18 11.13 3.78
N TYR A 108 -3.92 10.13 3.32
CA TYR A 108 -4.61 9.18 4.19
C TYR A 108 -3.65 8.05 4.59
N GLY A 109 -3.34 7.95 5.88
CA GLY A 109 -2.27 7.10 6.41
C GLY A 109 -0.90 7.76 6.20
N CYS A 110 -0.74 9.02 6.63
CA CYS A 110 0.47 9.81 6.33
C CYS A 110 1.73 9.35 7.09
N GLY A 111 1.62 8.39 7.99
CA GLY A 111 2.73 7.89 8.78
C GLY A 111 3.46 9.00 9.54
N ALA A 112 4.77 9.01 9.47
CA ALA A 112 5.62 10.02 10.10
C ALA A 112 5.64 11.38 9.37
N GLY A 113 4.80 11.59 8.35
CA GLY A 113 4.62 12.88 7.69
C GLY A 113 5.72 13.32 6.71
N ASP A 114 6.65 12.45 6.35
CA ASP A 114 7.78 12.81 5.46
C ASP A 114 7.32 13.28 4.07
N PHE A 115 6.34 12.59 3.50
CA PHE A 115 5.76 12.97 2.21
C PHE A 115 5.08 14.35 2.31
N LEU A 116 4.25 14.56 3.31
CA LEU A 116 3.56 15.84 3.49
C LEU A 116 4.52 17.00 3.78
N GLN A 117 5.57 16.77 4.57
CA GLN A 117 6.61 17.78 4.78
C GLN A 117 7.30 18.18 3.48
N HIS A 118 7.59 17.18 2.62
CA HIS A 118 8.17 17.43 1.30
C HIS A 118 7.21 18.22 0.41
N MET A 119 5.92 17.90 0.42
CA MET A 119 4.89 18.63 -0.34
C MET A 119 4.69 20.06 0.18
N GLN A 120 4.63 20.25 1.50
CA GLN A 120 4.50 21.57 2.14
C GLN A 120 5.66 22.50 1.76
N ARG A 121 6.90 22.00 1.78
CA ARG A 121 8.10 22.74 1.30
C ARG A 121 8.03 23.11 -0.18
N ASN A 122 7.22 22.42 -0.96
CA ASN A 122 6.97 22.68 -2.39
C ASN A 122 5.68 23.48 -2.64
N GLY A 123 5.10 24.12 -1.60
CA GLY A 123 3.98 25.07 -1.72
C GLY A 123 2.61 24.40 -1.86
N TYR A 124 2.43 23.20 -1.30
CA TYR A 124 1.11 22.54 -1.18
C TYR A 124 0.49 22.83 0.19
N ASP A 125 -0.84 22.96 0.21
CA ASP A 125 -1.67 22.95 1.43
C ASP A 125 -1.91 21.51 1.84
N VAL A 126 -1.32 21.07 2.94
CA VAL A 126 -1.26 19.66 3.32
C VAL A 126 -2.16 19.36 4.51
N THR A 127 -2.81 18.20 4.45
CA THR A 127 -3.54 17.61 5.57
C THR A 127 -3.16 16.13 5.66
N GLY A 128 -2.78 15.66 6.85
CA GLY A 128 -2.45 14.26 7.12
C GLY A 128 -3.48 13.61 8.02
N MET A 129 -3.81 12.35 7.73
CA MET A 129 -4.55 11.45 8.64
C MET A 129 -3.66 10.29 9.02
N GLU A 130 -3.48 10.06 10.34
CA GLU A 130 -2.66 8.95 10.83
C GLU A 130 -3.25 8.42 12.15
N PRO A 131 -3.75 7.16 12.18
CA PRO A 131 -4.35 6.59 13.38
C PRO A 131 -3.32 6.16 14.43
N ASN A 132 -2.07 5.85 14.04
CA ASN A 132 -1.04 5.44 15.00
C ASN A 132 -0.57 6.64 15.82
N PRO A 133 -0.73 6.64 17.16
CA PRO A 133 -0.41 7.81 17.99
C PRO A 133 1.05 8.28 17.87
N LYS A 134 2.00 7.35 17.82
CA LYS A 134 3.44 7.68 17.74
C LYS A 134 3.77 8.32 16.38
N ALA A 135 3.29 7.75 15.28
CA ALA A 135 3.48 8.29 13.95
C ALA A 135 2.80 9.65 13.80
N ASN A 136 1.59 9.79 14.35
CA ASN A 136 0.82 11.04 14.38
C ASN A 136 1.60 12.18 15.07
N GLU A 137 2.18 11.94 16.27
CA GLU A 137 2.99 12.92 16.96
C GLU A 137 4.26 13.33 16.18
N ILE A 138 4.91 12.38 15.52
CA ILE A 138 6.05 12.67 14.65
C ILE A 138 5.61 13.51 13.45
N SER A 139 4.47 13.19 12.84
CA SER A 139 3.92 13.94 11.73
C SER A 139 3.59 15.38 12.13
N LYS A 140 2.91 15.59 13.27
CA LYS A 140 2.63 16.91 13.83
C LYS A 140 3.89 17.75 14.03
N SER A 141 4.96 17.13 14.53
CA SER A 141 6.24 17.83 14.71
C SER A 141 6.87 18.31 13.41
N LYS A 142 6.56 17.65 12.28
CA LYS A 142 7.12 17.95 10.95
C LYS A 142 6.32 18.96 10.15
N ILE A 143 4.97 18.87 10.21
CA ILE A 143 4.11 19.67 9.32
C ILE A 143 3.17 20.64 10.08
N GLY A 144 3.19 20.63 11.40
CA GLY A 144 2.32 21.45 12.26
C GLY A 144 1.10 20.66 12.77
N ASN A 145 0.70 20.97 14.02
CA ASN A 145 -0.41 20.27 14.68
C ASN A 145 -1.74 20.43 13.94
N GLU A 146 -1.96 21.59 13.34
CA GLU A 146 -3.16 21.96 12.60
C GLU A 146 -3.32 21.18 11.29
N ASN A 147 -2.24 20.62 10.79
CA ASN A 147 -2.20 19.88 9.53
C ASN A 147 -2.33 18.36 9.70
N VAL A 148 -2.44 17.87 10.92
CA VAL A 148 -2.64 16.43 11.20
C VAL A 148 -3.92 16.23 11.97
N VAL A 149 -4.86 15.50 11.38
CA VAL A 149 -6.15 15.19 11.97
C VAL A 149 -6.18 13.77 12.51
N ASN A 150 -6.87 13.60 13.64
CA ASN A 150 -7.13 12.31 14.28
C ASN A 150 -8.64 12.12 14.42
N CYS A 151 -9.32 11.97 13.29
CA CYS A 151 -10.75 11.71 13.20
C CYS A 151 -11.00 10.75 12.02
N GLU A 152 -12.23 10.29 11.87
CA GLU A 152 -12.62 9.54 10.67
C GLU A 152 -12.75 10.48 9.46
N LEU A 153 -12.49 9.96 8.25
CA LEU A 153 -12.56 10.77 7.02
C LEU A 153 -13.93 11.44 6.84
N LYS A 154 -15.01 10.76 7.20
CA LYS A 154 -16.38 11.28 7.11
C LYS A 154 -16.63 12.53 7.97
N ASP A 155 -15.80 12.77 9.01
CA ASP A 155 -15.92 13.90 9.93
C ASP A 155 -15.17 15.15 9.44
N ILE A 156 -14.41 15.02 8.35
CA ILE A 156 -13.68 16.13 7.73
C ILE A 156 -14.65 16.92 6.84
N ASN A 157 -14.87 18.20 7.18
CA ASN A 157 -15.68 19.09 6.35
C ASN A 157 -14.79 19.90 5.38
N LYS A 158 -13.98 19.19 4.58
CA LYS A 158 -13.07 19.80 3.58
C LYS A 158 -12.95 18.85 2.39
N LYS A 159 -12.86 19.42 1.18
CA LYS A 159 -12.52 18.68 -0.05
C LYS A 159 -11.12 19.04 -0.48
N PHE A 160 -10.51 18.13 -1.25
CA PHE A 160 -9.12 18.20 -1.66
C PHE A 160 -8.98 18.07 -3.17
N ASP A 161 -7.98 18.74 -3.73
CA ASP A 161 -7.61 18.55 -5.14
C ASP A 161 -6.91 17.22 -5.36
N ILE A 162 -6.22 16.73 -4.31
CA ILE A 162 -5.44 15.52 -4.33
C ILE A 162 -5.70 14.75 -3.04
N ILE A 163 -5.99 13.46 -3.17
CA ILE A 163 -5.97 12.52 -2.04
C ILE A 163 -4.96 11.44 -2.35
N THR A 164 -4.08 11.12 -1.41
CA THR A 164 -3.06 10.09 -1.57
C THR A 164 -3.20 8.98 -0.53
N MET A 165 -2.88 7.74 -0.95
CA MET A 165 -2.76 6.55 -0.12
C MET A 165 -1.50 5.79 -0.55
N TRP A 166 -0.43 5.89 0.22
CA TRP A 166 0.85 5.24 -0.09
C TRP A 166 1.03 3.97 0.75
N HIS A 167 0.69 2.80 0.20
CA HIS A 167 0.65 1.52 0.92
C HIS A 167 -0.29 1.56 2.13
N VAL A 168 -1.53 1.92 1.89
CA VAL A 168 -2.56 2.06 2.93
C VAL A 168 -3.82 1.30 2.58
N LEU A 169 -4.24 1.29 1.31
CA LEU A 169 -5.52 0.68 0.91
C LEU A 169 -5.59 -0.81 1.26
N GLU A 170 -4.45 -1.51 1.18
CA GLU A 170 -4.33 -2.92 1.53
C GLU A 170 -4.59 -3.23 3.02
N HIS A 171 -4.50 -2.22 3.88
CA HIS A 171 -4.74 -2.34 5.32
C HIS A 171 -6.16 -1.96 5.76
N ILE A 172 -6.95 -1.34 4.88
CA ILE A 172 -8.27 -0.79 5.24
C ILE A 172 -9.31 -1.90 5.33
N PRO A 173 -10.00 -2.09 6.48
CA PRO A 173 -10.97 -3.17 6.63
C PRO A 173 -12.13 -3.11 5.64
N ASN A 174 -12.71 -1.93 5.40
CA ASN A 174 -13.88 -1.75 4.55
C ASN A 174 -13.55 -0.94 3.30
N LEU A 175 -13.25 -1.64 2.19
CA LEU A 175 -12.94 -1.01 0.90
C LEU A 175 -14.11 -0.20 0.34
N ASN A 176 -15.34 -0.65 0.55
CA ASN A 176 -16.53 0.02 0.01
C ASN A 176 -16.76 1.38 0.68
N GLU A 177 -16.64 1.41 1.98
CA GLU A 177 -16.77 2.63 2.77
C GLU A 177 -15.69 3.64 2.43
N ILE A 178 -14.42 3.22 2.49
CA ILE A 178 -13.31 4.14 2.24
C ILE A 178 -13.32 4.74 0.83
N LEU A 179 -13.59 3.94 -0.20
CA LEU A 179 -13.64 4.44 -1.58
C LEU A 179 -14.80 5.40 -1.80
N THR A 180 -15.92 5.17 -1.12
CA THR A 180 -17.08 6.09 -1.14
C THR A 180 -16.70 7.43 -0.51
N GLU A 181 -16.08 7.41 0.67
CA GLU A 181 -15.67 8.61 1.37
C GLU A 181 -14.55 9.37 0.64
N LEU A 182 -13.53 8.69 0.13
CA LEU A 182 -12.47 9.31 -0.67
C LEU A 182 -13.04 10.08 -1.87
N LYS A 183 -14.00 9.46 -2.59
CA LYS A 183 -14.66 10.13 -3.73
C LYS A 183 -15.43 11.38 -3.31
N LYS A 184 -16.15 11.36 -2.18
CA LYS A 184 -16.91 12.52 -1.67
C LYS A 184 -15.99 13.69 -1.30
N HIS A 185 -14.77 13.40 -0.83
CA HIS A 185 -13.79 14.39 -0.39
C HIS A 185 -12.89 14.92 -1.53
N LEU A 186 -13.07 14.45 -2.76
CA LEU A 186 -12.42 15.07 -3.92
C LEU A 186 -13.16 16.33 -4.38
N ASN A 187 -12.41 17.36 -4.70
CA ASN A 187 -12.92 18.50 -5.46
C ASN A 187 -13.35 18.05 -6.88
N PRO A 188 -14.24 18.78 -7.56
CA PRO A 188 -14.51 18.56 -8.98
C PRO A 188 -13.21 18.56 -9.78
N GLY A 189 -12.95 17.49 -10.54
CA GLY A 189 -11.68 17.29 -11.25
C GLY A 189 -10.49 16.87 -10.37
N GLY A 190 -10.70 16.66 -9.08
CA GLY A 190 -9.66 16.18 -8.15
C GLY A 190 -9.14 14.80 -8.50
N THR A 191 -8.00 14.45 -7.93
CA THR A 191 -7.26 13.22 -8.23
C THR A 191 -7.03 12.39 -6.98
N LEU A 192 -7.38 11.11 -7.05
CA LEU A 192 -7.03 10.10 -6.05
C LEU A 192 -5.79 9.33 -6.54
N ILE A 193 -4.76 9.24 -5.71
CA ILE A 193 -3.53 8.51 -6.01
C ILE A 193 -3.39 7.38 -5.00
N ILE A 194 -3.36 6.14 -5.48
CA ILE A 194 -3.23 4.94 -4.64
C ILE A 194 -1.99 4.17 -5.06
N ALA A 195 -1.09 3.90 -4.13
CA ALA A 195 0.01 2.98 -4.33
C ALA A 195 -0.21 1.72 -3.52
N VAL A 196 -0.10 0.55 -4.16
CA VAL A 196 -0.26 -0.76 -3.52
C VAL A 196 0.69 -1.79 -4.12
N PRO A 197 1.03 -2.87 -3.37
CA PRO A 197 1.74 -4.02 -3.90
C PRO A 197 0.95 -4.73 -5.00
N ASN A 198 1.68 -5.34 -5.95
CA ASN A 198 1.10 -6.05 -7.08
C ASN A 198 1.55 -7.52 -7.07
N HIS A 199 0.65 -8.40 -6.72
CA HIS A 199 0.92 -9.84 -6.62
C HIS A 199 1.17 -10.55 -7.97
N LEU A 200 1.04 -9.86 -9.11
CA LEU A 200 1.41 -10.38 -10.44
C LEU A 200 2.86 -10.04 -10.83
N SER A 201 3.62 -9.37 -9.98
CA SER A 201 5.01 -9.03 -10.25
C SER A 201 5.91 -10.27 -10.35
N PHE A 202 7.07 -10.08 -10.97
CA PHE A 202 8.06 -11.17 -11.09
C PHE A 202 8.54 -11.64 -9.71
N ASP A 203 8.85 -10.72 -8.80
CA ASP A 203 9.30 -11.04 -7.44
C ASP A 203 8.20 -11.76 -6.63
N ALA A 204 6.93 -11.36 -6.76
CA ALA A 204 5.81 -12.09 -6.15
C ALA A 204 5.75 -13.55 -6.61
N ASN A 205 5.84 -13.77 -7.92
CA ASN A 205 5.85 -15.12 -8.48
C ASN A 205 7.10 -15.93 -8.07
N TYR A 206 8.27 -15.28 -7.99
CA TYR A 206 9.53 -15.92 -7.61
C TYR A 206 9.54 -16.36 -6.13
N TYR A 207 9.05 -15.50 -5.23
CA TYR A 207 9.06 -15.79 -3.79
C TYR A 207 7.87 -16.64 -3.34
N GLY A 208 6.76 -16.63 -4.08
CA GLY A 208 5.54 -17.35 -3.72
C GLY A 208 5.09 -17.00 -2.29
N LYS A 209 4.86 -18.00 -1.45
CA LYS A 209 4.42 -17.79 -0.05
C LYS A 209 5.36 -16.95 0.81
N TYR A 210 6.62 -16.79 0.42
CA TYR A 210 7.60 -15.96 1.12
C TYR A 210 7.65 -14.52 0.63
N TRP A 211 6.82 -14.14 -0.35
CA TRP A 211 6.79 -12.78 -0.83
C TRP A 211 6.33 -11.83 0.28
N ALA A 212 7.26 -10.94 0.71
CA ALA A 212 7.07 -10.14 1.91
C ALA A 212 5.90 -9.16 1.79
N ALA A 213 5.53 -8.75 0.57
CA ALA A 213 4.41 -7.84 0.37
C ALA A 213 3.03 -8.54 0.45
N TYR A 214 2.96 -9.84 0.72
CA TYR A 214 1.71 -10.42 1.22
C TYR A 214 1.41 -9.96 2.65
N ASP A 215 2.40 -9.79 3.48
CA ASP A 215 2.34 -9.22 4.85
C ASP A 215 1.07 -9.56 5.65
N VAL A 216 0.68 -10.86 5.62
CA VAL A 216 -0.54 -11.30 6.32
C VAL A 216 -0.34 -11.31 7.84
N PRO A 217 -1.35 -10.96 8.65
CA PRO A 217 -2.67 -10.50 8.25
C PRO A 217 -2.80 -8.96 8.16
N ARG A 218 -1.68 -8.21 8.26
CA ARG A 218 -1.68 -6.74 8.19
C ARG A 218 -2.21 -6.23 6.86
N HIS A 219 -1.82 -6.87 5.73
CA HIS A 219 -2.47 -6.69 4.45
C HIS A 219 -3.73 -7.56 4.40
N LEU A 220 -4.88 -6.91 4.47
CA LEU A 220 -6.20 -7.54 4.37
C LEU A 220 -6.56 -7.85 2.91
N TRP A 221 -6.01 -7.05 1.99
CA TRP A 221 -6.28 -7.10 0.55
C TRP A 221 -5.00 -7.17 -0.27
N HIS A 222 -5.07 -7.85 -1.41
CA HIS A 222 -3.96 -7.98 -2.35
C HIS A 222 -4.45 -7.67 -3.76
N PHE A 223 -3.77 -6.74 -4.39
CA PHE A 223 -4.23 -6.13 -5.64
C PHE A 223 -3.37 -6.52 -6.84
N ASN A 224 -3.97 -6.34 -8.01
CA ASN A 224 -3.33 -6.29 -9.31
C ASN A 224 -4.03 -5.22 -10.17
N PRO A 225 -3.48 -4.83 -11.34
CA PRO A 225 -4.07 -3.75 -12.15
C PRO A 225 -5.52 -3.97 -12.52
N GLU A 226 -5.90 -5.19 -12.85
CA GLU A 226 -7.29 -5.50 -13.25
C GLU A 226 -8.26 -5.43 -12.08
N SER A 227 -7.85 -5.94 -10.90
CA SER A 227 -8.69 -5.89 -9.71
C SER A 227 -8.90 -4.45 -9.20
N ILE A 228 -7.85 -3.60 -9.20
CA ILE A 228 -7.98 -2.17 -8.87
C ILE A 228 -8.91 -1.48 -9.87
N LYS A 229 -8.75 -1.75 -11.18
CA LYS A 229 -9.59 -1.17 -12.22
C LYS A 229 -11.07 -1.49 -12.00
N ARG A 230 -11.40 -2.78 -11.76
CA ARG A 230 -12.78 -3.20 -11.46
C ARG A 230 -13.30 -2.55 -10.18
N LEU A 231 -12.46 -2.55 -9.14
CA LEU A 231 -12.83 -1.97 -7.85
C LEU A 231 -13.20 -0.50 -7.99
N VAL A 232 -12.35 0.35 -8.57
CA VAL A 232 -12.63 1.80 -8.66
C VAL A 232 -13.77 2.11 -9.63
N ASN A 233 -13.97 1.30 -10.68
CA ASN A 233 -15.09 1.47 -11.61
C ASN A 233 -16.43 1.27 -10.93
N ASN A 234 -16.54 0.37 -9.93
CA ASN A 234 -17.78 0.17 -9.15
C ASN A 234 -18.18 1.42 -8.37
N PHE A 235 -17.24 2.33 -8.11
CA PHE A 235 -17.51 3.61 -7.45
C PHE A 235 -17.63 4.80 -8.42
N GLY A 236 -17.76 4.53 -9.73
CA GLY A 236 -17.84 5.59 -10.74
C GLY A 236 -16.56 6.42 -10.79
N MET A 237 -15.41 5.77 -10.68
CA MET A 237 -14.07 6.33 -10.86
C MET A 237 -13.35 5.55 -11.95
N LYS A 238 -12.33 6.15 -12.57
CA LYS A 238 -11.51 5.52 -13.61
C LYS A 238 -10.03 5.75 -13.35
N ILE A 239 -9.20 4.76 -13.72
CA ILE A 239 -7.75 4.90 -13.74
C ILE A 239 -7.38 5.70 -14.99
N GLU A 240 -6.64 6.80 -14.81
CA GLU A 240 -6.08 7.57 -15.91
C GLU A 240 -4.66 7.17 -16.25
N ASN A 241 -3.88 6.83 -15.23
CA ASN A 241 -2.48 6.40 -15.41
C ASN A 241 -2.07 5.37 -14.38
N VAL A 242 -1.09 4.54 -14.74
CA VAL A 242 -0.42 3.58 -13.83
C VAL A 242 1.08 3.80 -13.92
N SER A 243 1.71 4.10 -12.79
CA SER A 243 3.14 4.40 -12.68
C SER A 243 3.86 3.39 -11.79
N PRO A 244 5.14 3.08 -12.03
CA PRO A 244 5.89 2.11 -11.24
C PRO A 244 6.48 2.69 -9.95
N MET A 245 6.57 1.87 -8.89
CA MET A 245 7.44 2.09 -7.74
C MET A 245 8.66 1.15 -7.83
N LYS A 246 9.70 1.59 -8.55
CA LYS A 246 10.82 0.70 -8.93
C LYS A 246 11.68 0.24 -7.75
N LEU A 247 11.76 1.03 -6.66
CA LEU A 247 12.61 0.68 -5.51
C LEU A 247 11.98 -0.39 -4.62
N ASP A 248 10.67 -0.56 -4.66
CA ASP A 248 9.95 -1.52 -3.82
C ASP A 248 10.38 -2.96 -4.09
N ALA A 249 10.67 -3.31 -5.36
CA ALA A 249 11.15 -4.64 -5.71
C ALA A 249 12.41 -5.05 -4.95
N PHE A 250 13.31 -4.12 -4.64
CA PHE A 250 14.54 -4.39 -3.88
C PHE A 250 14.25 -4.59 -2.40
N TYR A 251 13.42 -3.72 -1.82
CA TYR A 251 13.03 -3.79 -0.41
C TYR A 251 12.22 -5.05 -0.11
N VAL A 252 11.20 -5.31 -0.90
CA VAL A 252 10.35 -6.51 -0.78
C VAL A 252 11.17 -7.77 -0.97
N SER A 253 12.09 -7.81 -1.96
CA SER A 253 13.00 -8.94 -2.15
C SER A 253 13.91 -9.16 -0.95
N LEU A 254 14.42 -8.09 -0.32
CA LEU A 254 15.27 -8.20 0.86
C LEU A 254 14.53 -8.85 2.05
N LEU A 255 13.31 -8.43 2.30
CA LEU A 255 12.48 -9.03 3.34
C LEU A 255 12.10 -10.48 3.00
N SER A 256 11.77 -10.76 1.74
CA SER A 256 11.42 -12.10 1.28
C SER A 256 12.59 -13.10 1.42
N GLU A 257 13.82 -12.66 1.15
CA GLU A 257 15.03 -13.49 1.38
C GLU A 257 15.25 -13.76 2.88
N LYS A 258 14.94 -12.79 3.75
CA LYS A 258 14.98 -12.99 5.20
C LYS A 258 13.92 -14.02 5.64
N TYR A 259 12.69 -13.95 5.11
CA TYR A 259 11.62 -14.91 5.41
C TYR A 259 11.96 -16.33 4.94
N LYS A 260 12.77 -16.47 3.88
CA LYS A 260 13.33 -17.76 3.44
C LYS A 260 14.50 -18.26 4.29
N GLY A 261 14.96 -17.49 5.27
CA GLY A 261 16.11 -17.84 6.10
C GLY A 261 17.46 -17.73 5.40
N ASN A 262 17.58 -16.91 4.34
CA ASN A 262 18.84 -16.71 3.64
C ASN A 262 19.81 -15.91 4.51
N SER A 263 20.99 -16.48 4.78
CA SER A 263 22.04 -15.86 5.59
C SER A 263 22.71 -14.65 4.93
N PHE A 264 22.65 -14.56 3.60
CA PHE A 264 23.22 -13.46 2.80
C PHE A 264 22.16 -12.84 1.88
N PRO A 265 21.11 -12.19 2.44
CA PRO A 265 19.93 -11.81 1.68
C PRO A 265 20.21 -10.71 0.64
N PHE A 266 21.19 -9.83 0.86
CA PHE A 266 21.39 -8.60 0.08
C PHE A 266 21.68 -8.84 -1.40
N LEU A 267 22.63 -9.71 -1.73
CA LEU A 267 23.03 -9.97 -3.13
C LEU A 267 21.87 -10.60 -3.91
N LYS A 268 21.21 -11.56 -3.30
CA LYS A 268 20.07 -12.25 -3.93
C LYS A 268 18.88 -11.30 -4.11
N ALA A 269 18.54 -10.52 -3.07
CA ALA A 269 17.49 -9.52 -3.12
C ALA A 269 17.74 -8.47 -4.21
N PHE A 270 18.96 -7.97 -4.30
CA PHE A 270 19.35 -7.02 -5.35
C PHE A 270 19.16 -7.61 -6.75
N TYR A 271 19.66 -8.84 -6.96
CA TYR A 271 19.51 -9.54 -8.24
C TYR A 271 18.01 -9.75 -8.60
N ILE A 272 17.18 -10.22 -7.65
CA ILE A 272 15.76 -10.45 -7.89
C ILE A 272 15.02 -9.12 -8.14
N GLY A 273 15.34 -8.06 -7.37
CA GLY A 273 14.76 -6.73 -7.60
C GLY A 273 15.08 -6.18 -9.00
N LEU A 274 16.33 -6.36 -9.48
CA LEU A 274 16.69 -6.01 -10.86
C LEU A 274 15.92 -6.82 -11.88
N LYS A 275 15.80 -8.15 -11.68
CA LYS A 275 15.03 -9.03 -12.57
C LYS A 275 13.55 -8.66 -12.58
N SER A 276 12.98 -8.32 -11.42
CA SER A 276 11.59 -7.88 -11.33
C SER A 276 11.37 -6.61 -12.14
N ASN A 277 12.20 -5.59 -11.96
CA ASN A 277 12.10 -4.35 -12.74
C ASN A 277 12.34 -4.58 -14.26
N GLN A 278 13.30 -5.45 -14.64
CA GLN A 278 13.55 -5.79 -16.03
C GLN A 278 12.35 -6.51 -16.68
N SER A 279 11.74 -7.46 -15.96
CA SER A 279 10.51 -8.14 -16.41
C SER A 279 9.37 -7.15 -16.56
N ALA A 280 9.23 -6.24 -15.58
CA ALA A 280 8.17 -5.26 -15.55
C ALA A 280 8.24 -4.23 -16.68
N GLN A 281 9.42 -3.94 -17.24
CA GLN A 281 9.54 -3.10 -18.45
C GLN A 281 8.77 -3.65 -19.66
N LYS A 282 8.62 -4.97 -19.73
CA LYS A 282 7.88 -5.64 -20.81
C LYS A 282 6.43 -5.90 -20.47
N THR A 283 6.14 -6.19 -19.19
CA THR A 283 4.83 -6.67 -18.74
C THR A 283 3.98 -5.59 -18.08
N GLY A 284 4.58 -4.48 -17.63
CA GLY A 284 3.94 -3.49 -16.77
C GLY A 284 3.77 -3.94 -15.30
N GLN A 285 4.16 -5.19 -14.94
CA GLN A 285 3.92 -5.78 -13.63
C GLN A 285 5.07 -5.49 -12.66
N TYR A 286 5.21 -4.25 -12.21
CA TYR A 286 6.15 -3.89 -11.15
C TYR A 286 5.68 -4.41 -9.79
N SER A 287 6.61 -4.54 -8.82
CA SER A 287 6.36 -5.03 -7.46
C SER A 287 5.29 -4.22 -6.73
N SER A 288 5.31 -2.89 -6.89
CA SER A 288 4.25 -1.98 -6.47
C SER A 288 3.92 -1.02 -7.61
N LEU A 289 2.66 -0.63 -7.68
CA LEU A 289 2.12 0.27 -8.71
C LEU A 289 1.36 1.43 -8.09
N ILE A 290 1.48 2.60 -8.71
CA ILE A 290 0.76 3.82 -8.37
C ILE A 290 -0.35 4.02 -9.40
N TYR A 291 -1.58 4.13 -8.93
CA TYR A 291 -2.76 4.39 -9.74
C TYR A 291 -3.21 5.83 -9.57
N THR A 292 -3.24 6.57 -10.67
CA THR A 292 -3.84 7.90 -10.73
C THR A 292 -5.29 7.74 -11.18
N ILE A 293 -6.21 8.16 -10.35
CA ILE A 293 -7.65 7.85 -10.47
C ILE A 293 -8.44 9.16 -10.43
N LYS A 294 -9.46 9.26 -11.27
CA LYS A 294 -10.40 10.38 -11.27
C LYS A 294 -11.85 9.91 -11.16
N ALA A 295 -12.70 10.73 -10.57
CA ALA A 295 -14.13 10.51 -10.65
C ALA A 295 -14.62 10.64 -12.10
N ASN A 296 -15.56 9.79 -12.51
CA ASN A 296 -16.27 10.00 -13.77
C ASN A 296 -17.13 11.26 -13.62
N ASN A 297 -17.07 12.14 -14.58
CA ASN A 297 -17.96 13.32 -14.65
C ASN A 297 -19.40 12.91 -14.85
#